data_40566b056089fd3d76af33f6e0126afa
#
_entry.id   40566b056089fd3d76af33f6e0126afa
#
_cell.length_a   1.000
_cell.length_b   1.000
_cell.length_c   1.000
_cell.angle_alpha   90.00
_cell.angle_beta   90.00
_cell.angle_gamma   90.00
#
_symmetry.space_group_name_H-M   'P 1'
#
loop_
_entity.id
_entity.type
_entity.pdbx_description
1 polymer ?
#
loop_
_entity_poly.entity_id
_entity_poly.type
_entity_poly.pdbx_seq_one_letter_code
_entity_poly.pdbx_strand_id
1 'polypeptide(L)'
;IKGDLIEGEEGNFERTTLTGEVRYKIRYLLDGSISYTSYLEEFDFGNSGYDISFSHNQNLTPDGKHTLSGSGTFVSSKSIRQDNALDAETVLNQQANAQMTYSGRFENNKTLTVKALQEYNLTTGLIERQLPDVQFRMSGPLFEFEADEDEVASEPSFLEKFNYSFSNRANLYTRTDEDTLLNKDTTALYMGYTGNFSLDYSGSLFDVINITPRASFSGFWTGRSWENPEDSLEYRRAKNSWELEGKDFGEVAYNHNYSLTADTKLYGIWVPEIGRFTGLRHVLSPSISYTYAPEIDTVKTFVPHPFLGQTPFQTEQQTIGLSLSNDFDIKYLLSSNSSSEKDENDSTEQELKYDTRRLLTSKHNVSYNFAADSLHWSDISSTFGLQIFKDYIFTVRTRHSFYHKYSDDPLKVRIPELIEWGYDLSKSFNWNGSFNAGLPSQMGKYEMNNWSAGFDYRYSFTSKRVGKELFKDDISHSSSISATFQPTTNWAMSYSTRYNYNEGRFVSHTFTFDRTLHCWKLDFTWTPTGPASGWSLAIYVLDLPDIKINAGSTDLE
;
A
#
# COMPACT_ATOMS: atom_id res chain seq x y z
N ILE A 1 23.87 28.20 -5.99
CA ILE A 1 24.80 27.54 -6.90
C ILE A 1 25.84 26.84 -6.04
N LYS A 2 26.01 25.54 -6.23
CA LYS A 2 26.94 24.70 -5.51
C LYS A 2 27.95 24.10 -6.49
N GLY A 3 29.22 24.03 -6.13
CA GLY A 3 30.22 23.36 -6.91
C GLY A 3 31.03 22.44 -6.00
N ASP A 4 31.18 21.18 -6.35
CA ASP A 4 32.01 20.20 -5.66
C ASP A 4 33.14 19.79 -6.61
N LEU A 5 34.39 19.83 -6.10
CA LEU A 5 35.59 19.32 -6.77
C LEU A 5 35.97 17.99 -6.12
N ILE A 6 36.13 16.95 -6.90
CA ILE A 6 36.62 15.65 -6.44
C ILE A 6 37.99 15.41 -7.05
N GLU A 7 39.04 15.36 -6.21
CA GLU A 7 40.39 14.96 -6.58
C GLU A 7 40.53 13.42 -6.46
N GLY A 8 41.01 12.76 -7.52
CA GLY A 8 41.36 11.33 -7.48
C GLY A 8 42.76 11.09 -6.97
N GLU A 9 42.99 9.96 -6.30
CA GLU A 9 44.25 9.61 -5.61
C GLU A 9 45.48 9.41 -6.51
N GLU A 10 45.41 9.45 -7.81
CA GLU A 10 46.54 9.36 -8.75
C GLU A 10 46.58 10.49 -9.80
N GLY A 11 46.17 11.69 -9.43
CA GLY A 11 46.58 12.92 -10.14
C GLY A 11 46.05 13.14 -11.56
N ASN A 12 45.00 12.42 -12.02
CA ASN A 12 44.56 12.51 -13.41
C ASN A 12 43.03 12.66 -13.65
N PHE A 13 42.20 12.83 -12.62
CA PHE A 13 40.77 13.08 -12.80
C PHE A 13 40.33 14.25 -11.92
N GLU A 14 40.20 15.42 -12.52
CA GLU A 14 39.42 16.50 -11.91
C GLU A 14 38.02 16.47 -12.53
N ARG A 15 37.05 16.21 -11.67
CA ARG A 15 35.64 16.27 -12.04
C ARG A 15 34.99 17.47 -11.35
N THR A 16 34.38 18.34 -12.12
CA THR A 16 33.63 19.47 -11.59
C THR A 16 32.14 19.23 -11.70
N THR A 17 31.45 19.28 -10.57
CA THR A 17 30.00 19.20 -10.50
C THR A 17 29.44 20.59 -10.18
N LEU A 18 28.58 21.11 -11.03
CA LEU A 18 27.89 22.38 -10.82
C LEU A 18 26.40 22.13 -10.64
N THR A 19 25.85 22.43 -9.47
CA THR A 19 24.43 22.31 -9.17
C THR A 19 23.78 23.68 -8.96
N GLY A 20 22.72 23.96 -9.67
CA GLY A 20 21.86 25.13 -9.48
C GLY A 20 20.44 24.69 -9.09
N GLU A 21 19.91 25.26 -8.03
CA GLU A 21 18.52 24.99 -7.60
C GLU A 21 17.74 26.30 -7.51
N VAL A 22 16.51 26.26 -8.00
CA VAL A 22 15.52 27.33 -7.87
C VAL A 22 14.33 26.78 -7.10
N ARG A 23 14.02 27.38 -5.96
CA ARG A 23 12.81 27.08 -5.18
C ARG A 23 11.83 28.22 -5.30
N TYR A 24 10.56 27.90 -5.43
CA TYR A 24 9.47 28.87 -5.50
C TYR A 24 8.31 28.46 -4.62
N LYS A 25 7.68 29.44 -3.98
CA LYS A 25 6.53 29.21 -3.11
C LYS A 25 5.59 30.40 -3.10
N ILE A 26 4.32 30.17 -3.40
CA ILE A 26 3.24 31.10 -3.17
C ILE A 26 2.30 30.47 -2.16
N ARG A 27 2.15 31.12 -1.01
CA ARG A 27 1.39 30.57 0.13
C ARG A 27 -0.03 30.17 -0.29
N TYR A 28 -0.45 28.95 0.06
CA TYR A 28 -1.74 28.33 -0.26
C TYR A 28 -2.00 28.02 -1.74
N LEU A 29 -1.15 28.43 -2.66
CA LEU A 29 -1.38 28.25 -4.08
C LEU A 29 -0.43 27.22 -4.68
N LEU A 30 0.87 27.42 -4.58
CA LEU A 30 1.85 26.53 -5.18
C LEU A 30 3.18 26.56 -4.46
N ASP A 31 3.89 25.45 -4.55
CA ASP A 31 5.29 25.33 -4.17
C ASP A 31 6.02 24.34 -5.09
N GLY A 32 7.33 24.51 -5.17
CA GLY A 32 8.14 23.59 -5.95
C GLY A 32 9.61 23.97 -6.02
N SER A 33 10.36 23.11 -6.69
CA SER A 33 11.78 23.32 -6.94
C SER A 33 12.18 22.75 -8.30
N ILE A 34 13.20 23.34 -8.89
CA ILE A 34 13.88 22.82 -10.08
C ILE A 34 15.37 22.84 -9.76
N SER A 35 16.03 21.71 -9.88
CA SER A 35 17.46 21.53 -9.70
C SER A 35 18.07 21.06 -11.01
N TYR A 36 19.18 21.67 -11.38
CA TYR A 36 20.01 21.31 -12.53
C TYR A 36 21.41 21.01 -12.04
N THR A 37 21.93 19.84 -12.34
CA THR A 37 23.29 19.44 -12.03
C THR A 37 24.03 19.15 -13.32
N SER A 38 25.16 19.81 -13.54
CA SER A 38 26.06 19.56 -14.66
C SER A 38 27.33 18.87 -14.17
N TYR A 39 27.75 17.85 -14.90
CA TYR A 39 28.98 17.10 -14.65
C TYR A 39 29.95 17.39 -15.80
N LEU A 40 31.14 17.90 -15.45
CA LEU A 40 32.20 18.23 -16.39
C LEU A 40 33.42 17.39 -16.05
N GLU A 41 33.90 16.59 -17.00
CA GLU A 41 35.18 15.85 -16.92
C GLU A 41 36.23 16.58 -17.73
N GLU A 42 37.36 16.89 -17.11
CA GLU A 42 38.36 17.81 -17.70
C GLU A 42 39.18 17.15 -18.83
N PHE A 43 39.24 15.84 -18.93
CA PHE A 43 40.04 15.12 -19.92
C PHE A 43 39.25 14.45 -21.05
N ASP A 44 37.96 14.34 -20.97
CA ASP A 44 37.14 13.79 -22.04
C ASP A 44 35.96 14.70 -22.39
N PHE A 45 36.16 15.59 -23.36
CA PHE A 45 35.13 16.50 -23.85
C PHE A 45 33.88 15.80 -24.44
N GLY A 46 33.89 14.48 -24.49
CA GLY A 46 32.76 13.63 -24.93
C GLY A 46 31.81 13.18 -23.81
N ASN A 47 32.23 13.24 -22.54
CA ASN A 47 31.52 12.67 -21.40
C ASN A 47 30.90 13.71 -20.45
N SER A 48 30.46 14.83 -20.96
CA SER A 48 29.67 15.78 -20.19
C SER A 48 28.23 15.30 -20.05
N GLY A 49 27.67 15.41 -18.87
CA GLY A 49 26.29 15.04 -18.60
C GLY A 49 25.57 16.01 -17.69
N TYR A 50 24.28 15.84 -17.60
CA TYR A 50 23.45 16.63 -16.69
C TYR A 50 22.28 15.83 -16.13
N ASP A 51 21.85 16.21 -14.94
CA ASP A 51 20.62 15.76 -14.31
C ASP A 51 19.72 16.98 -14.07
N ILE A 52 18.43 16.81 -14.35
CA ILE A 52 17.40 17.81 -14.03
C ILE A 52 16.40 17.11 -13.11
N SER A 53 16.21 17.63 -11.91
CA SER A 53 15.12 17.20 -11.04
C SER A 53 14.14 18.34 -10.80
N PHE A 54 12.87 18.00 -10.66
CA PHE A 54 11.83 18.98 -10.36
C PHE A 54 10.82 18.40 -9.38
N SER A 55 10.23 19.28 -8.59
CA SER A 55 9.02 19.02 -7.83
C SER A 55 8.06 20.20 -7.96
N HIS A 56 6.78 19.94 -8.07
CA HIS A 56 5.74 20.95 -8.20
C HIS A 56 4.45 20.50 -7.55
N ASN A 57 3.88 21.34 -6.70
CA ASN A 57 2.55 21.17 -6.13
C ASN A 57 1.76 22.46 -6.30
N GLN A 58 0.55 22.34 -6.82
CA GLN A 58 -0.32 23.48 -7.03
C GLN A 58 -1.76 23.16 -6.70
N ASN A 59 -2.38 24.00 -5.89
CA ASN A 59 -3.82 24.04 -5.74
C ASN A 59 -4.40 24.90 -6.86
N LEU A 60 -5.17 24.30 -7.75
CA LEU A 60 -5.81 24.99 -8.87
C LEU A 60 -7.08 25.73 -8.44
N THR A 61 -7.63 25.31 -7.29
CA THR A 61 -8.79 25.95 -6.67
C THR A 61 -8.52 26.25 -5.20
N PRO A 62 -9.11 27.32 -4.62
CA PRO A 62 -8.87 27.70 -3.21
C PRO A 62 -9.29 26.65 -2.20
N ASP A 63 -10.26 25.81 -2.52
CA ASP A 63 -10.76 24.71 -1.66
C ASP A 63 -9.92 23.43 -1.76
N GLY A 64 -8.88 23.42 -2.59
CA GLY A 64 -8.00 22.27 -2.78
C GLY A 64 -8.66 21.06 -3.45
N LYS A 65 -9.84 21.22 -4.04
CA LYS A 65 -10.52 20.15 -4.77
C LYS A 65 -9.81 19.79 -6.07
N HIS A 66 -9.13 20.75 -6.68
CA HIS A 66 -8.36 20.57 -7.90
C HIS A 66 -6.89 20.83 -7.61
N THR A 67 -6.06 19.83 -7.87
CA THR A 67 -4.62 19.90 -7.61
C THR A 67 -3.83 19.42 -8.82
N LEU A 68 -2.68 20.03 -9.02
CA LEU A 68 -1.66 19.59 -9.95
C LEU A 68 -0.39 19.31 -9.17
N SER A 69 0.12 18.10 -9.25
CA SER A 69 1.39 17.73 -8.62
C SER A 69 2.29 17.00 -9.61
N GLY A 70 3.57 17.20 -9.46
CA GLY A 70 4.54 16.52 -10.30
C GLY A 70 5.91 16.47 -9.64
N SER A 71 6.66 15.46 -10.00
CA SER A 71 8.06 15.31 -9.61
C SER A 71 8.77 14.43 -10.63
N GLY A 72 10.07 14.61 -10.74
CA GLY A 72 10.82 13.73 -11.60
C GLY A 72 12.30 14.07 -11.66
N THR A 73 13.04 13.15 -12.24
CA THR A 73 14.45 13.28 -12.55
C THR A 73 14.67 12.88 -14.01
N PHE A 74 15.35 13.71 -14.78
CA PHE A 74 15.82 13.43 -16.11
C PHE A 74 17.34 13.35 -16.08
N VAL A 75 17.89 12.31 -16.65
CA VAL A 75 19.34 12.02 -16.66
C VAL A 75 19.82 11.96 -18.09
N SER A 76 20.91 12.65 -18.40
CA SER A 76 21.47 12.66 -19.76
C SER A 76 22.27 11.40 -20.09
N SER A 77 22.89 10.76 -19.09
CA SER A 77 23.74 9.58 -19.27
C SER A 77 23.74 8.68 -18.05
N LYS A 78 23.73 7.38 -18.29
CA LYS A 78 23.79 6.33 -17.26
C LYS A 78 25.13 6.31 -16.53
N SER A 79 26.24 6.29 -17.27
CA SER A 79 27.59 6.21 -16.70
C SER A 79 27.87 7.35 -15.73
N ILE A 80 27.49 8.57 -16.13
CA ILE A 80 27.72 9.77 -15.34
C ILE A 80 26.98 9.71 -14.00
N ARG A 81 25.75 9.18 -13.97
CA ARG A 81 25.00 9.03 -12.73
C ARG A 81 25.61 7.98 -11.79
N GLN A 82 26.06 6.86 -12.32
CA GLN A 82 26.70 5.80 -11.54
C GLN A 82 28.01 6.26 -10.92
N ASP A 83 28.86 6.89 -11.72
CA ASP A 83 30.18 7.35 -11.32
C ASP A 83 30.14 8.53 -10.33
N ASN A 84 29.01 9.27 -10.31
CA ASN A 84 28.82 10.42 -9.41
C ASN A 84 27.98 10.12 -8.16
N ALA A 85 27.52 8.91 -7.98
CA ALA A 85 26.73 8.55 -6.81
C ALA A 85 27.64 8.46 -5.57
N LEU A 86 27.35 9.34 -4.61
CA LEU A 86 28.03 9.36 -3.30
C LEU A 86 27.32 8.47 -2.26
N ASP A 87 26.21 7.86 -2.64
CA ASP A 87 25.41 7.02 -1.76
C ASP A 87 24.94 5.75 -2.49
N ALA A 88 24.81 4.67 -1.71
CA ALA A 88 24.40 3.36 -2.21
C ALA A 88 22.99 3.36 -2.82
N GLU A 89 22.10 4.21 -2.35
CA GLU A 89 20.72 4.30 -2.86
C GLU A 89 20.72 4.82 -4.31
N THR A 90 21.52 5.82 -4.61
CA THR A 90 21.67 6.36 -5.98
C THR A 90 22.37 5.36 -6.90
N VAL A 91 23.38 4.62 -6.42
CA VAL A 91 24.04 3.56 -7.19
C VAL A 91 23.07 2.43 -7.53
N LEU A 92 22.24 2.03 -6.57
CA LEU A 92 21.27 0.94 -6.74
C LEU A 92 20.03 1.39 -7.53
N ASN A 93 19.66 2.67 -7.44
CA ASN A 93 18.49 3.20 -8.14
C ASN A 93 18.83 3.54 -9.60
N GLN A 94 18.75 2.53 -10.45
CA GLN A 94 19.01 2.61 -11.89
C GLN A 94 17.81 3.15 -12.70
N GLN A 95 16.91 3.91 -12.07
CA GLN A 95 15.71 4.45 -12.70
C GLN A 95 15.66 5.97 -12.62
N ALA A 96 15.31 6.61 -13.72
CA ALA A 96 14.96 8.02 -13.77
C ALA A 96 13.47 8.15 -14.08
N ASN A 97 12.71 8.65 -13.12
CA ASN A 97 11.25 8.71 -13.19
C ASN A 97 10.78 10.15 -13.20
N ALA A 98 9.81 10.45 -14.05
CA ALA A 98 9.12 11.73 -14.07
C ALA A 98 7.60 11.50 -14.14
N GLN A 99 6.86 12.16 -13.28
CA GLN A 99 5.40 12.08 -13.27
C GLN A 99 4.76 13.43 -13.05
N MET A 100 3.58 13.59 -13.62
CA MET A 100 2.69 14.73 -13.36
C MET A 100 1.27 14.22 -13.22
N THR A 101 0.57 14.67 -12.20
CA THR A 101 -0.78 14.22 -11.89
C THR A 101 -1.69 15.42 -11.62
N TYR A 102 -2.74 15.51 -12.39
CA TYR A 102 -3.89 16.34 -12.07
C TYR A 102 -4.93 15.48 -11.34
N SER A 103 -5.46 15.98 -10.23
CA SER A 103 -6.56 15.38 -9.49
C SER A 103 -7.66 16.40 -9.27
N GLY A 104 -8.85 16.12 -9.79
CA GLY A 104 -10.04 16.94 -9.62
C GLY A 104 -11.13 16.18 -8.87
N ARG A 105 -11.67 16.79 -7.83
CA ARG A 105 -12.86 16.32 -7.11
C ARG A 105 -14.01 17.28 -7.42
N PHE A 106 -15.05 16.73 -8.00
CA PHE A 106 -16.26 17.46 -8.36
C PHE A 106 -17.39 17.11 -7.39
N GLU A 107 -18.47 17.83 -7.48
CA GLU A 107 -19.68 17.52 -6.72
C GLU A 107 -20.21 16.11 -7.04
N ASN A 108 -21.01 15.56 -6.15
CA ASN A 108 -21.65 14.24 -6.30
C ASN A 108 -20.62 13.11 -6.49
N ASN A 109 -19.58 13.07 -5.66
CA ASN A 109 -18.57 12.00 -5.63
C ASN A 109 -17.91 11.69 -6.99
N LYS A 110 -17.75 12.70 -7.84
CA LYS A 110 -17.04 12.56 -9.11
C LYS A 110 -15.59 12.92 -8.95
N THR A 111 -14.71 12.08 -9.47
CA THR A 111 -13.25 12.33 -9.46
C THR A 111 -12.68 12.11 -10.84
N LEU A 112 -11.77 13.00 -11.24
CA LEU A 112 -11.00 12.88 -12.46
C LEU A 112 -9.52 12.95 -12.09
N THR A 113 -8.77 11.95 -12.50
CA THR A 113 -7.31 11.93 -12.37
C THR A 113 -6.71 11.79 -13.76
N VAL A 114 -5.79 12.69 -14.09
CA VAL A 114 -5.01 12.61 -15.33
C VAL A 114 -3.54 12.54 -14.93
N LYS A 115 -2.88 11.45 -15.30
CA LYS A 115 -1.48 11.19 -14.97
C LYS A 115 -0.66 11.10 -16.24
N ALA A 116 0.50 11.72 -16.22
CA ALA A 116 1.59 11.53 -17.16
C ALA A 116 2.76 10.92 -16.39
N LEU A 117 3.31 9.81 -16.88
CA LEU A 117 4.42 9.09 -16.26
C LEU A 117 5.45 8.74 -17.33
N GLN A 118 6.71 8.92 -17.02
CA GLN A 118 7.83 8.36 -17.77
C GLN A 118 8.76 7.66 -16.78
N GLU A 119 9.14 6.44 -17.13
CA GLU A 119 10.14 5.66 -16.43
C GLU A 119 11.27 5.32 -17.40
N TYR A 120 12.49 5.58 -17.01
CA TYR A 120 13.68 5.26 -17.78
C TYR A 120 14.58 4.34 -16.97
N ASN A 121 14.72 3.10 -17.40
CA ASN A 121 15.63 2.15 -16.80
C ASN A 121 17.03 2.34 -17.39
N LEU A 122 17.91 2.94 -16.60
CA LEU A 122 19.27 3.26 -17.02
C LEU A 122 20.14 2.03 -17.27
N THR A 123 19.78 0.87 -16.73
CA THR A 123 20.53 -0.38 -16.93
C THR A 123 20.23 -1.02 -18.27
N THR A 124 18.96 -1.03 -18.66
CA THR A 124 18.51 -1.72 -19.88
C THR A 124 18.30 -0.79 -21.06
N GLY A 125 18.33 0.56 -20.85
CA GLY A 125 17.95 1.53 -21.88
C GLY A 125 16.45 1.58 -22.16
N LEU A 126 15.63 0.89 -21.37
CA LEU A 126 14.18 0.82 -21.57
C LEU A 126 13.50 2.10 -21.12
N ILE A 127 12.73 2.72 -22.03
CA ILE A 127 11.90 3.90 -21.72
C ILE A 127 10.43 3.49 -21.81
N GLU A 128 9.72 3.67 -20.72
CA GLU A 128 8.29 3.42 -20.62
C GLU A 128 7.55 4.73 -20.32
N ARG A 129 6.49 5.02 -21.08
CA ARG A 129 5.68 6.24 -20.88
C ARG A 129 4.21 5.89 -20.86
N GLN A 130 3.50 6.48 -19.91
CA GLN A 130 2.05 6.50 -19.86
C GLN A 130 1.58 7.96 -20.05
N LEU A 131 1.11 8.30 -21.23
CA LEU A 131 0.83 9.68 -21.65
C LEU A 131 -0.37 9.76 -22.60
N PRO A 132 -1.58 10.03 -22.13
CA PRO A 132 -2.02 10.13 -20.73
C PRO A 132 -2.50 8.81 -20.12
N ASP A 133 -2.57 8.76 -18.78
CA ASP A 133 -3.40 7.82 -18.03
C ASP A 133 -4.57 8.62 -17.41
N VAL A 134 -5.76 8.44 -17.92
CA VAL A 134 -6.96 9.18 -17.51
C VAL A 134 -7.88 8.24 -16.75
N GLN A 135 -8.23 8.60 -15.52
CA GLN A 135 -9.17 7.86 -14.69
C GLN A 135 -10.33 8.77 -14.28
N PHE A 136 -11.53 8.31 -14.56
CA PHE A 136 -12.75 8.97 -14.11
C PHE A 136 -13.56 8.00 -13.25
N ARG A 137 -14.03 8.48 -12.11
CA ARG A 137 -14.87 7.71 -11.19
C ARG A 137 -16.04 8.55 -10.75
N MET A 138 -17.19 7.91 -10.63
CA MET A 138 -18.37 8.47 -10.00
C MET A 138 -19.16 7.38 -9.28
N SER A 139 -19.76 7.72 -8.18
CA SER A 139 -20.60 6.81 -7.41
C SER A 139 -21.61 7.59 -6.57
N GLY A 140 -22.74 7.01 -6.32
CA GLY A 140 -23.79 7.64 -5.53
C GLY A 140 -25.09 6.85 -5.56
N PRO A 141 -26.11 7.34 -4.89
CA PRO A 141 -27.46 6.84 -5.08
C PRO A 141 -27.91 7.05 -6.54
N LEU A 142 -28.65 6.09 -7.06
CA LEU A 142 -29.17 6.18 -8.44
C LEU A 142 -30.33 7.19 -8.54
N PHE A 143 -31.07 7.32 -7.46
CA PHE A 143 -32.20 8.24 -7.32
C PHE A 143 -31.98 9.06 -6.04
N GLU A 144 -32.02 10.37 -6.16
CA GLU A 144 -32.01 11.32 -5.05
C GLU A 144 -33.35 12.07 -5.07
N PHE A 145 -34.10 12.01 -3.98
CA PHE A 145 -35.28 12.80 -3.79
C PHE A 145 -34.95 13.96 -2.82
N GLU A 146 -35.30 15.18 -3.19
CA GLU A 146 -35.15 16.31 -2.29
C GLU A 146 -36.09 16.10 -1.09
N ALA A 147 -35.53 15.98 0.11
CA ALA A 147 -36.33 16.00 1.32
C ALA A 147 -36.78 17.45 1.59
N ASP A 148 -38.05 17.66 1.86
CA ASP A 148 -38.54 18.95 2.34
C ASP A 148 -37.83 19.29 3.64
N GLU A 149 -37.34 20.54 3.78
CA GLU A 149 -36.53 21.01 4.93
C GLU A 149 -37.20 20.84 6.31
N ASP A 150 -38.52 20.56 6.33
CA ASP A 150 -39.32 20.41 7.54
C ASP A 150 -39.64 18.94 7.92
N GLU A 151 -39.21 17.93 7.13
CA GLU A 151 -39.42 16.53 7.51
C GLU A 151 -38.26 16.00 8.34
N VAL A 152 -38.56 15.53 9.55
CA VAL A 152 -37.67 14.67 10.36
C VAL A 152 -37.21 13.54 9.46
N ALA A 153 -35.88 13.33 9.38
CA ALA A 153 -35.21 12.35 8.53
C ALA A 153 -36.03 11.06 8.37
N SER A 154 -36.80 10.98 7.29
CA SER A 154 -37.58 9.79 6.95
C SER A 154 -36.62 8.69 6.48
N GLU A 155 -36.99 7.43 6.70
CA GLU A 155 -36.21 6.31 6.16
C GLU A 155 -36.11 6.44 4.62
N PRO A 156 -34.91 6.16 4.05
CA PRO A 156 -34.73 6.29 2.61
C PRO A 156 -35.74 5.43 1.83
N SER A 157 -36.35 6.03 0.84
CA SER A 157 -37.27 5.36 -0.07
C SER A 157 -36.65 4.11 -0.71
N PHE A 158 -37.48 3.16 -1.14
CA PHE A 158 -37.00 1.96 -1.85
C PHE A 158 -36.06 2.30 -3.02
N LEU A 159 -36.36 3.36 -3.77
CA LEU A 159 -35.54 3.77 -4.92
C LEU A 159 -34.20 4.40 -4.51
N GLU A 160 -34.12 5.07 -3.39
CA GLU A 160 -32.87 5.67 -2.88
C GLU A 160 -31.86 4.64 -2.40
N LYS A 161 -32.28 3.40 -2.16
CA LYS A 161 -31.44 2.27 -1.78
C LYS A 161 -30.64 1.69 -2.95
N PHE A 162 -30.89 2.15 -4.20
CA PHE A 162 -30.08 1.78 -5.36
C PHE A 162 -28.87 2.70 -5.47
N ASN A 163 -27.69 2.09 -5.48
CA ASN A 163 -26.44 2.78 -5.66
C ASN A 163 -25.77 2.34 -6.96
N TYR A 164 -25.10 3.26 -7.59
CA TYR A 164 -24.28 2.95 -8.74
C TYR A 164 -22.83 3.32 -8.50
N SER A 165 -21.94 2.62 -9.13
CA SER A 165 -20.55 3.04 -9.29
C SER A 165 -20.11 2.87 -10.73
N PHE A 166 -19.40 3.86 -11.22
CA PHE A 166 -18.88 3.91 -12.57
C PHE A 166 -17.42 4.33 -12.52
N SER A 167 -16.56 3.55 -13.12
CA SER A 167 -15.13 3.86 -13.19
C SER A 167 -14.59 3.55 -14.58
N ASN A 168 -13.90 4.51 -15.15
CA ASN A 168 -13.25 4.39 -16.45
C ASN A 168 -11.78 4.68 -16.33
N ARG A 169 -10.99 3.99 -17.13
CA ARG A 169 -9.59 4.29 -17.32
C ARG A 169 -9.23 4.18 -18.80
N ALA A 170 -8.62 5.23 -19.33
CA ALA A 170 -8.00 5.24 -20.64
C ALA A 170 -6.50 5.45 -20.45
N ASN A 171 -5.70 4.62 -21.08
CA ASN A 171 -4.25 4.68 -20.97
C ASN A 171 -3.61 4.60 -22.34
N LEU A 172 -2.67 5.49 -22.59
CA LEU A 172 -1.76 5.45 -23.73
C LEU A 172 -0.36 5.14 -23.20
N TYR A 173 0.15 3.99 -23.56
CA TYR A 173 1.45 3.50 -23.12
C TYR A 173 2.39 3.30 -24.30
N THR A 174 3.60 3.82 -24.18
CA THR A 174 4.69 3.58 -25.12
C THR A 174 5.85 2.91 -24.43
N ARG A 175 6.43 1.94 -25.11
CA ARG A 175 7.65 1.27 -24.70
C ARG A 175 8.68 1.41 -25.81
N THR A 176 9.82 2.01 -25.48
CA THR A 176 10.95 2.18 -26.37
C THR A 176 12.13 1.37 -25.83
N ASP A 177 12.60 0.42 -26.60
CA ASP A 177 13.80 -0.36 -26.30
C ASP A 177 14.96 0.24 -27.13
N GLU A 178 16.01 0.72 -26.46
CA GLU A 178 17.27 1.13 -27.11
C GLU A 178 18.09 -0.11 -27.44
N ASP A 179 18.15 -0.48 -28.71
CA ASP A 179 19.06 -1.55 -29.15
C ASP A 179 20.45 -0.96 -29.45
N THR A 180 21.32 -1.01 -28.45
CA THR A 180 22.70 -0.51 -28.53
C THR A 180 23.55 -1.26 -29.56
N LEU A 181 23.18 -2.49 -29.92
CA LEU A 181 23.92 -3.29 -30.90
C LEU A 181 23.58 -2.90 -32.35
N LEU A 182 22.33 -2.48 -32.59
CA LEU A 182 21.85 -2.12 -33.93
C LEU A 182 21.78 -0.60 -34.13
N ASN A 183 22.05 0.18 -33.10
CA ASN A 183 21.92 1.65 -33.06
C ASN A 183 20.54 2.13 -33.55
N LYS A 184 19.47 1.43 -33.13
CA LYS A 184 18.13 1.62 -33.64
C LYS A 184 17.11 1.40 -32.51
N ASP A 185 16.33 2.42 -32.24
CA ASP A 185 15.28 2.36 -31.26
C ASP A 185 14.01 1.72 -31.84
N THR A 186 13.40 0.84 -31.09
CA THR A 186 12.08 0.28 -31.43
C THR A 186 11.03 0.75 -30.45
N THR A 187 9.97 1.37 -30.96
CA THR A 187 8.87 1.88 -30.12
C THR A 187 7.59 1.09 -30.37
N ALA A 188 7.05 0.54 -29.31
CA ALA A 188 5.72 -0.07 -29.30
C ALA A 188 4.72 0.88 -28.58
N LEU A 189 3.58 1.11 -29.21
CA LEU A 189 2.48 1.91 -28.70
C LEU A 189 1.30 1.01 -28.35
N TYR A 190 0.81 1.14 -27.13
CA TYR A 190 -0.38 0.45 -26.65
C TYR A 190 -1.43 1.49 -26.25
N MET A 191 -2.65 1.28 -26.70
CA MET A 191 -3.81 2.06 -26.34
C MET A 191 -4.79 1.16 -25.62
N GLY A 192 -5.42 1.66 -24.57
CA GLY A 192 -6.40 0.84 -23.88
C GLY A 192 -7.43 1.66 -23.13
N TYR A 193 -8.63 1.10 -23.06
CA TYR A 193 -9.74 1.63 -22.30
C TYR A 193 -10.39 0.51 -21.50
N THR A 194 -10.72 0.80 -20.24
CA THR A 194 -11.55 -0.05 -19.38
C THR A 194 -12.69 0.79 -18.83
N GLY A 195 -13.88 0.25 -18.86
CA GLY A 195 -15.06 0.83 -18.23
C GLY A 195 -15.71 -0.21 -17.32
N ASN A 196 -15.92 0.14 -16.06
CA ASN A 196 -16.62 -0.70 -15.10
C ASN A 196 -17.86 0.04 -14.60
N PHE A 197 -18.98 -0.63 -14.65
CA PHE A 197 -20.24 -0.16 -14.08
C PHE A 197 -20.76 -1.20 -13.09
N SER A 198 -21.19 -0.77 -11.93
CA SER A 198 -21.93 -1.63 -11.02
C SER A 198 -23.17 -0.93 -10.49
N LEU A 199 -24.22 -1.71 -10.33
CA LEU A 199 -25.46 -1.32 -9.70
C LEU A 199 -25.70 -2.26 -8.52
N ASP A 200 -25.91 -1.72 -7.36
CA ASP A 200 -26.27 -2.47 -6.15
C ASP A 200 -27.48 -1.86 -5.44
N TYR A 201 -28.23 -2.71 -4.80
CA TYR A 201 -29.32 -2.33 -3.93
C TYR A 201 -28.98 -2.74 -2.50
N SER A 202 -29.18 -1.85 -1.55
CA SER A 202 -28.97 -2.11 -0.13
C SER A 202 -30.28 -2.03 0.62
N GLY A 203 -30.86 -3.17 0.92
CA GLY A 203 -32.12 -3.25 1.64
C GLY A 203 -32.12 -4.30 2.74
N SER A 204 -33.14 -4.27 3.59
CA SER A 204 -33.39 -5.28 4.60
C SER A 204 -34.71 -5.99 4.37
N LEU A 205 -34.73 -7.28 4.62
CA LEU A 205 -35.95 -8.10 4.67
C LEU A 205 -36.32 -8.29 6.13
N PHE A 206 -37.55 -7.90 6.49
CA PHE A 206 -38.05 -7.93 7.88
C PHE A 206 -37.16 -7.18 8.89
N ASP A 207 -36.42 -6.15 8.42
CA ASP A 207 -35.46 -5.35 9.21
C ASP A 207 -34.37 -6.16 9.94
N VAL A 208 -34.22 -7.42 9.59
CA VAL A 208 -33.27 -8.37 10.22
C VAL A 208 -32.24 -8.91 9.24
N ILE A 209 -32.65 -9.18 8.01
CA ILE A 209 -31.77 -9.79 6.99
C ILE A 209 -31.44 -8.71 5.95
N ASN A 210 -30.16 -8.33 5.88
CA ASN A 210 -29.70 -7.45 4.83
C ASN A 210 -29.63 -8.22 3.52
N ILE A 211 -30.12 -7.64 2.45
CA ILE A 211 -30.09 -8.20 1.09
C ILE A 211 -29.43 -7.20 0.17
N THR A 212 -28.36 -7.64 -0.49
CA THR A 212 -27.60 -6.82 -1.41
C THR A 212 -27.45 -7.54 -2.75
N PRO A 213 -28.41 -7.41 -3.66
CA PRO A 213 -28.22 -7.78 -5.06
C PRO A 213 -27.27 -6.79 -5.73
N ARG A 214 -26.40 -7.29 -6.59
CA ARG A 214 -25.43 -6.49 -7.35
C ARG A 214 -25.29 -7.03 -8.76
N ALA A 215 -25.27 -6.13 -9.74
CA ALA A 215 -24.89 -6.40 -11.12
C ALA A 215 -23.63 -5.60 -11.46
N SER A 216 -22.66 -6.23 -12.06
CA SER A 216 -21.40 -5.59 -12.48
C SER A 216 -21.12 -5.89 -13.94
N PHE A 217 -20.72 -4.86 -14.67
CA PHE A 217 -20.40 -4.91 -16.09
C PHE A 217 -19.01 -4.29 -16.29
N SER A 218 -18.15 -4.96 -17.04
CA SER A 218 -16.85 -4.45 -17.40
C SER A 218 -16.65 -4.56 -18.90
N GLY A 219 -16.23 -3.47 -19.54
CA GLY A 219 -15.91 -3.41 -20.95
C GLY A 219 -14.43 -3.06 -21.13
N PHE A 220 -13.81 -3.65 -22.13
CA PHE A 220 -12.41 -3.46 -22.45
C PHE A 220 -12.23 -3.22 -23.93
N TRP A 221 -11.33 -2.33 -24.25
CA TRP A 221 -10.82 -2.17 -25.62
C TRP A 221 -9.32 -1.93 -25.56
N THR A 222 -8.59 -2.53 -26.50
CA THR A 222 -7.13 -2.35 -26.60
C THR A 222 -6.73 -2.25 -28.06
N GLY A 223 -5.67 -1.50 -28.29
CA GLY A 223 -5.01 -1.41 -29.57
C GLY A 223 -3.49 -1.38 -29.39
N ARG A 224 -2.79 -1.83 -30.39
CA ARG A 224 -1.32 -1.86 -30.41
C ARG A 224 -0.80 -1.44 -31.78
N SER A 225 0.27 -0.66 -31.81
CA SER A 225 1.01 -0.36 -33.04
C SER A 225 2.50 -0.28 -32.75
N TRP A 226 3.31 -0.50 -33.78
CA TRP A 226 4.77 -0.41 -33.70
C TRP A 226 5.28 0.60 -34.72
N GLU A 227 6.29 1.38 -34.33
CA GLU A 227 7.21 2.02 -35.24
C GLU A 227 8.23 1.00 -35.68
N ASN A 228 8.51 0.93 -36.95
CA ASN A 228 9.43 -0.03 -37.56
C ASN A 228 9.12 -1.52 -37.26
N PRO A 229 7.91 -1.99 -37.58
CA PRO A 229 7.46 -3.32 -37.21
C PRO A 229 8.32 -4.46 -37.75
N GLU A 230 9.03 -4.27 -38.86
CA GLU A 230 9.86 -5.32 -39.52
C GLU A 230 11.13 -5.66 -38.73
N ASP A 231 11.62 -4.76 -37.88
CA ASP A 231 12.89 -4.88 -37.17
C ASP A 231 12.73 -5.33 -35.71
N SER A 232 11.53 -5.31 -35.16
CA SER A 232 11.30 -5.66 -33.77
C SER A 232 11.15 -7.17 -33.56
N LEU A 233 11.91 -7.75 -32.64
CA LEU A 233 11.78 -9.16 -32.25
C LEU A 233 10.38 -9.47 -31.71
N GLU A 234 9.76 -8.52 -31.05
CA GLU A 234 8.42 -8.62 -30.49
C GLU A 234 7.37 -8.63 -31.60
N TYR A 235 7.52 -7.80 -32.61
CA TYR A 235 6.68 -7.81 -33.82
C TYR A 235 6.80 -9.13 -34.58
N ARG A 236 8.03 -9.67 -34.77
CA ARG A 236 8.23 -10.96 -35.41
C ARG A 236 7.60 -12.11 -34.64
N ARG A 237 7.65 -12.09 -33.31
CA ARG A 237 6.96 -13.06 -32.45
C ARG A 237 5.44 -12.92 -32.54
N ALA A 238 4.94 -11.68 -32.51
CA ALA A 238 3.53 -11.40 -32.67
C ALA A 238 3.02 -11.79 -34.08
N LYS A 239 3.77 -11.49 -35.13
CA LYS A 239 3.43 -11.85 -36.50
C LYS A 239 3.35 -13.35 -36.73
N ASN A 240 4.18 -14.15 -36.05
CA ASN A 240 4.13 -15.61 -36.14
C ASN A 240 2.93 -16.23 -35.39
N SER A 241 2.33 -15.51 -34.46
CA SER A 241 1.15 -15.94 -33.69
C SER A 241 -0.15 -15.28 -34.14
N TRP A 242 -0.08 -14.15 -34.83
CA TRP A 242 -1.21 -13.31 -35.22
C TRP A 242 -0.87 -12.73 -36.61
N GLU A 243 -1.75 -12.83 -37.59
CA GLU A 243 -1.59 -12.18 -38.89
C GLU A 243 -1.81 -10.67 -38.77
N LEU A 244 -0.77 -9.92 -38.34
CA LEU A 244 -0.85 -8.49 -38.02
C LEU A 244 -0.07 -7.66 -39.05
N GLU A 245 -0.76 -6.78 -39.76
CA GLU A 245 -0.18 -5.73 -40.59
C GLU A 245 -0.02 -4.44 -39.77
N GLY A 246 1.08 -4.31 -38.99
CA GLY A 246 1.53 -3.03 -38.39
C GLY A 246 0.62 -2.30 -37.41
N LYS A 247 -0.69 -2.54 -37.41
CA LYS A 247 -1.67 -2.00 -36.47
C LYS A 247 -2.67 -3.06 -36.12
N ASP A 248 -2.83 -3.30 -34.84
CA ASP A 248 -3.83 -4.18 -34.30
C ASP A 248 -4.79 -3.38 -33.42
N PHE A 249 -6.03 -3.27 -33.87
CA PHE A 249 -7.13 -2.75 -33.08
C PHE A 249 -7.92 -3.95 -32.59
N GLY A 250 -7.66 -4.33 -31.33
CA GLY A 250 -8.37 -5.43 -30.70
C GLY A 250 -9.88 -5.19 -30.69
N GLU A 251 -10.62 -6.28 -30.66
CA GLU A 251 -12.08 -6.23 -30.50
C GLU A 251 -12.44 -5.76 -29.09
N VAL A 252 -13.66 -5.22 -28.95
CA VAL A 252 -14.22 -4.90 -27.65
C VAL A 252 -14.52 -6.20 -26.92
N ALA A 253 -13.89 -6.40 -25.77
CA ALA A 253 -14.20 -7.48 -24.87
C ALA A 253 -15.06 -6.96 -23.70
N TYR A 254 -15.89 -7.80 -23.15
CA TYR A 254 -16.70 -7.46 -21.99
C TYR A 254 -16.87 -8.69 -21.09
N ASN A 255 -17.12 -8.43 -19.82
CA ASN A 255 -17.59 -9.44 -18.88
C ASN A 255 -18.66 -8.85 -17.97
N HIS A 256 -19.46 -9.72 -17.37
CA HIS A 256 -20.45 -9.30 -16.41
C HIS A 256 -20.72 -10.39 -15.37
N ASN A 257 -21.07 -9.95 -14.19
CA ASN A 257 -21.46 -10.86 -13.11
C ASN A 257 -22.62 -10.29 -12.31
N TYR A 258 -23.36 -11.20 -11.71
CA TYR A 258 -24.49 -10.92 -10.85
C TYR A 258 -24.26 -11.59 -9.50
N SER A 259 -24.51 -10.89 -8.42
CA SER A 259 -24.41 -11.48 -7.10
C SER A 259 -25.59 -11.07 -6.22
N LEU A 260 -25.97 -11.96 -5.34
CA LEU A 260 -26.97 -11.72 -4.30
C LEU A 260 -26.34 -12.15 -2.98
N THR A 261 -26.21 -11.22 -2.06
CA THR A 261 -25.73 -11.50 -0.71
C THR A 261 -26.84 -11.27 0.30
N ALA A 262 -27.01 -12.21 1.20
CA ALA A 262 -27.90 -12.10 2.34
C ALA A 262 -27.09 -12.32 3.62
N ASP A 263 -27.14 -11.37 4.54
CA ASP A 263 -26.46 -11.46 5.83
C ASP A 263 -27.34 -10.93 6.97
N THR A 264 -27.04 -11.39 8.17
CA THR A 264 -27.71 -10.92 9.39
C THR A 264 -26.75 -10.96 10.57
N LYS A 265 -27.17 -10.32 11.67
CA LYS A 265 -26.47 -10.37 12.95
C LYS A 265 -27.38 -10.83 14.05
N LEU A 266 -27.03 -11.94 14.69
CA LEU A 266 -27.72 -12.50 15.83
C LEU A 266 -26.93 -12.19 17.10
N TYR A 267 -27.59 -11.67 18.10
CA TYR A 267 -26.95 -11.24 19.34
C TYR A 267 -27.35 -12.13 20.49
N GLY A 268 -26.38 -12.69 21.19
CA GLY A 268 -26.55 -13.35 22.48
C GLY A 268 -25.87 -12.53 23.57
N ILE A 269 -26.59 -12.23 24.64
CA ILE A 269 -26.03 -11.51 25.80
C ILE A 269 -26.23 -12.38 27.01
N TRP A 270 -25.14 -12.65 27.71
CA TRP A 270 -25.12 -13.33 28.98
C TRP A 270 -24.48 -12.43 30.04
N VAL A 271 -25.11 -12.29 31.17
CA VAL A 271 -24.69 -11.37 32.24
C VAL A 271 -24.36 -12.19 33.49
N PRO A 272 -23.19 -12.84 33.55
CA PRO A 272 -22.74 -13.50 34.77
C PRO A 272 -22.18 -12.44 35.74
N GLU A 273 -22.69 -12.38 36.92
CA GLU A 273 -22.14 -11.54 37.98
C GLU A 273 -21.03 -12.32 38.70
N ILE A 274 -19.89 -12.53 38.06
CA ILE A 274 -18.75 -13.28 38.60
C ILE A 274 -17.57 -12.32 38.80
N GLY A 275 -17.43 -11.78 40.00
CA GLY A 275 -16.34 -10.86 40.31
C GLY A 275 -16.40 -9.56 39.49
N ARG A 276 -15.32 -9.28 38.72
CA ARG A 276 -15.27 -8.11 37.84
C ARG A 276 -15.89 -8.37 36.46
N PHE A 277 -16.19 -9.60 36.12
CA PHE A 277 -16.78 -9.99 34.86
C PHE A 277 -18.29 -9.81 34.90
N THR A 278 -18.80 -8.86 34.13
CA THR A 278 -20.19 -8.42 34.18
C THR A 278 -20.99 -8.73 32.93
N GLY A 279 -20.39 -9.20 31.86
CA GLY A 279 -21.13 -9.55 30.67
C GLY A 279 -20.30 -10.23 29.59
N LEU A 280 -20.95 -11.12 28.85
CA LEU A 280 -20.47 -11.73 27.62
C LEU A 280 -21.48 -11.43 26.53
N ARG A 281 -21.02 -10.81 25.43
CA ARG A 281 -21.80 -10.61 24.22
C ARG A 281 -21.25 -11.52 23.13
N HIS A 282 -22.10 -12.35 22.56
CA HIS A 282 -21.83 -13.13 21.36
C HIS A 282 -22.57 -12.51 20.18
N VAL A 283 -21.85 -12.21 19.12
CA VAL A 283 -22.41 -11.77 17.84
C VAL A 283 -22.13 -12.83 16.80
N LEU A 284 -23.19 -13.46 16.31
CA LEU A 284 -23.13 -14.43 15.22
C LEU A 284 -23.56 -13.74 13.94
N SER A 285 -22.70 -13.74 12.93
CA SER A 285 -22.94 -13.07 11.64
C SER A 285 -22.83 -14.12 10.51
N PRO A 286 -23.93 -14.83 10.21
CA PRO A 286 -24.00 -15.68 9.03
C PRO A 286 -24.19 -14.82 7.77
N SER A 287 -23.57 -15.24 6.68
CA SER A 287 -23.76 -14.66 5.36
C SER A 287 -23.80 -15.76 4.31
N ILE A 288 -24.72 -15.64 3.38
CA ILE A 288 -24.82 -16.46 2.19
C ILE A 288 -24.75 -15.57 0.96
N SER A 289 -23.94 -15.94 -0.01
CA SER A 289 -23.85 -15.24 -1.28
C SER A 289 -24.05 -16.21 -2.43
N TYR A 290 -24.75 -15.77 -3.46
CA TYR A 290 -24.83 -16.45 -4.74
C TYR A 290 -24.22 -15.55 -5.80
N THR A 291 -23.30 -16.08 -6.59
CA THR A 291 -22.66 -15.36 -7.69
C THR A 291 -22.86 -16.15 -8.97
N TYR A 292 -23.35 -15.45 -9.99
CA TYR A 292 -23.47 -15.96 -11.34
C TYR A 292 -22.64 -15.12 -12.30
N ALA A 293 -21.76 -15.76 -13.03
CA ALA A 293 -20.99 -15.19 -14.11
C ALA A 293 -21.11 -16.13 -15.31
N PRO A 294 -21.74 -15.69 -16.43
CA PRO A 294 -21.88 -16.54 -17.61
C PRO A 294 -20.53 -16.75 -18.30
N GLU A 295 -20.42 -17.83 -19.06
CA GLU A 295 -19.29 -18.04 -19.94
C GLU A 295 -19.27 -16.97 -21.05
N ILE A 296 -18.09 -16.40 -21.28
CA ILE A 296 -17.86 -15.47 -22.38
C ILE A 296 -16.65 -16.01 -23.14
N ASP A 297 -16.90 -16.38 -24.39
CA ASP A 297 -15.87 -16.91 -25.29
C ASP A 297 -14.75 -15.89 -25.51
N THR A 298 -13.56 -16.42 -25.65
CA THR A 298 -12.35 -15.63 -25.87
C THR A 298 -12.49 -14.83 -27.16
N VAL A 299 -12.30 -13.53 -27.07
CA VAL A 299 -12.11 -12.68 -28.24
C VAL A 299 -10.77 -13.06 -28.87
N LYS A 300 -10.79 -13.64 -30.07
CA LYS A 300 -9.59 -14.20 -30.74
C LYS A 300 -8.51 -13.18 -31.04
N THR A 301 -8.88 -11.90 -31.10
CA THR A 301 -7.99 -10.78 -31.47
C THR A 301 -7.71 -9.85 -30.31
N PHE A 302 -7.88 -10.31 -29.05
CA PHE A 302 -7.60 -9.49 -27.89
C PHE A 302 -6.10 -9.31 -27.66
N VAL A 303 -5.65 -8.05 -27.62
CA VAL A 303 -4.28 -7.67 -27.32
C VAL A 303 -4.22 -7.19 -25.87
N PRO A 304 -3.53 -7.88 -24.97
CA PRO A 304 -3.45 -7.45 -23.58
C PRO A 304 -2.70 -6.13 -23.45
N HIS A 305 -3.24 -5.20 -22.67
CA HIS A 305 -2.59 -3.94 -22.33
C HIS A 305 -1.82 -4.11 -21.01
N PRO A 306 -0.53 -3.72 -20.93
CA PRO A 306 0.34 -4.01 -19.78
C PRO A 306 -0.18 -3.49 -18.43
N PHE A 307 -0.92 -2.37 -18.44
CA PHE A 307 -1.34 -1.68 -17.22
C PHE A 307 -2.84 -1.70 -16.92
N LEU A 308 -3.67 -2.34 -17.75
CA LEU A 308 -5.11 -2.32 -17.54
C LEU A 308 -5.67 -3.60 -16.91
N GLY A 309 -4.84 -4.64 -16.77
CA GLY A 309 -5.17 -5.86 -16.04
C GLY A 309 -6.44 -6.58 -16.58
N GLN A 310 -6.57 -6.68 -17.88
CA GLN A 310 -7.79 -7.15 -18.53
C GLN A 310 -7.82 -8.67 -18.67
N THR A 311 -9.01 -9.22 -18.43
CA THR A 311 -9.31 -10.62 -18.72
C THR A 311 -10.46 -10.67 -19.74
N PRO A 312 -10.17 -10.89 -21.03
CA PRO A 312 -11.19 -10.86 -22.10
C PRO A 312 -12.06 -12.11 -22.14
N PHE A 313 -11.77 -13.09 -21.32
CA PHE A 313 -12.53 -14.33 -21.22
C PHE A 313 -13.08 -14.49 -19.80
N GLN A 314 -14.25 -15.05 -19.71
CA GLN A 314 -14.92 -15.38 -18.46
C GLN A 314 -15.39 -16.82 -18.52
N THR A 315 -14.92 -17.63 -17.58
CA THR A 315 -15.46 -18.99 -17.39
C THR A 315 -16.78 -18.90 -16.65
N GLU A 316 -17.72 -19.78 -16.97
CA GLU A 316 -18.98 -19.87 -16.25
C GLU A 316 -18.71 -20.11 -14.75
N GLN A 317 -19.37 -19.34 -13.92
CA GLN A 317 -19.36 -19.50 -12.47
C GLN A 317 -20.79 -19.43 -11.94
N GLN A 318 -21.17 -20.43 -11.18
CA GLN A 318 -22.41 -20.47 -10.42
C GLN A 318 -22.05 -20.88 -8.99
N THR A 319 -21.75 -19.91 -8.15
CA THR A 319 -21.15 -20.18 -6.84
C THR A 319 -22.06 -19.75 -5.70
N ILE A 320 -22.35 -20.67 -4.79
CA ILE A 320 -22.88 -20.34 -3.47
C ILE A 320 -21.70 -20.25 -2.49
N GLY A 321 -21.54 -19.12 -1.83
CA GLY A 321 -20.61 -18.88 -0.75
C GLY A 321 -21.32 -18.86 0.60
N LEU A 322 -20.74 -19.51 1.59
CA LEU A 322 -21.19 -19.49 2.98
C LEU A 322 -20.09 -18.90 3.84
N SER A 323 -20.41 -17.89 4.63
CA SER A 323 -19.51 -17.28 5.60
C SER A 323 -20.20 -17.23 6.97
N LEU A 324 -19.46 -17.61 8.00
CA LEU A 324 -19.91 -17.55 9.38
C LEU A 324 -18.86 -16.84 10.21
N SER A 325 -19.23 -15.71 10.80
CA SER A 325 -18.36 -14.98 11.75
C SER A 325 -18.97 -15.02 13.14
N ASN A 326 -18.14 -15.26 14.14
CA ASN A 326 -18.51 -15.22 15.55
C ASN A 326 -17.56 -14.27 16.27
N ASP A 327 -18.13 -13.31 16.98
CA ASP A 327 -17.41 -12.38 17.83
C ASP A 327 -17.89 -12.50 19.27
N PHE A 328 -16.96 -12.70 20.18
CA PHE A 328 -17.23 -12.78 21.62
C PHE A 328 -16.56 -11.59 22.31
N ASP A 329 -17.37 -10.71 22.85
CA ASP A 329 -16.92 -9.54 23.60
C ASP A 329 -17.23 -9.74 25.10
N ILE A 330 -16.26 -9.42 25.94
CA ILE A 330 -16.41 -9.43 27.40
C ILE A 330 -16.52 -8.01 27.94
N LYS A 331 -17.43 -7.83 28.90
CA LYS A 331 -17.57 -6.60 29.67
C LYS A 331 -17.10 -6.84 31.09
N TYR A 332 -16.23 -5.98 31.59
CA TYR A 332 -15.71 -6.08 32.94
C TYR A 332 -15.65 -4.71 33.62
N LEU A 333 -15.82 -4.75 34.94
CA LEU A 333 -15.80 -3.57 35.77
C LEU A 333 -14.36 -3.11 36.04
N LEU A 334 -14.05 -1.87 35.66
CA LEU A 334 -12.83 -1.20 36.09
C LEU A 334 -12.92 -0.87 37.57
N SER A 335 -11.83 -1.12 38.32
CA SER A 335 -11.76 -0.73 39.72
C SER A 335 -12.00 0.78 39.84
N SER A 336 -12.99 1.19 40.60
CA SER A 336 -13.12 2.58 41.02
C SER A 336 -11.97 2.87 41.99
N ASN A 337 -10.90 3.54 41.51
CA ASN A 337 -9.94 4.14 42.45
C ASN A 337 -10.64 5.30 43.16
N SER A 338 -11.10 5.03 44.36
CA SER A 338 -11.50 6.04 45.31
C SER A 338 -10.24 6.72 45.88
N SER A 339 -9.69 7.68 45.18
CA SER A 339 -8.76 8.65 45.73
C SER A 339 -9.21 10.05 45.34
N SER A 340 -10.27 10.50 45.95
CA SER A 340 -10.55 11.92 46.16
C SER A 340 -11.27 12.04 47.47
N GLU A 341 -10.78 13.00 48.23
CA GLU A 341 -11.23 13.35 49.58
C GLU A 341 -12.75 13.41 49.70
N LYS A 342 -13.23 12.86 50.80
CA LYS A 342 -14.64 12.92 51.21
C LYS A 342 -15.03 14.36 51.47
N ASP A 343 -15.76 14.97 50.57
CA ASP A 343 -16.71 16.01 50.89
C ASP A 343 -18.04 15.35 51.25
N GLU A 344 -18.47 15.53 52.49
CA GLU A 344 -19.56 14.83 53.17
C GLU A 344 -20.97 15.25 52.75
N ASN A 345 -21.22 15.83 51.58
CA ASN A 345 -22.57 16.33 51.27
C ASN A 345 -23.03 16.24 49.82
N ASP A 346 -22.53 15.30 49.03
CA ASP A 346 -23.11 15.09 47.72
C ASP A 346 -23.35 13.59 47.45
N SER A 347 -24.63 13.21 47.38
CA SER A 347 -25.11 11.87 47.01
C SER A 347 -25.00 11.69 45.48
N THR A 348 -23.80 11.79 44.96
CA THR A 348 -23.52 11.47 43.55
C THR A 348 -23.41 9.95 43.42
N GLU A 349 -24.33 9.34 42.68
CA GLU A 349 -24.23 7.96 42.25
C GLU A 349 -22.84 7.74 41.60
N GLN A 350 -22.05 6.85 42.18
CA GLN A 350 -20.74 6.48 41.66
C GLN A 350 -20.96 5.84 40.29
N GLU A 351 -20.59 6.54 39.22
CA GLU A 351 -20.65 6.02 37.88
C GLU A 351 -19.64 4.88 37.72
N LEU A 352 -20.13 3.65 37.72
CA LEU A 352 -19.31 2.44 37.54
C LEU A 352 -18.73 2.43 36.12
N LYS A 353 -17.43 2.56 36.00
CA LYS A 353 -16.74 2.48 34.69
C LYS A 353 -16.58 1.04 34.27
N TYR A 354 -17.05 0.74 33.06
CA TYR A 354 -16.90 -0.56 32.41
C TYR A 354 -15.96 -0.46 31.21
N ASP A 355 -15.20 -1.50 30.99
CA ASP A 355 -14.45 -1.68 29.73
C ASP A 355 -15.01 -2.91 28.99
N THR A 356 -15.06 -2.81 27.66
CA THR A 356 -15.54 -3.90 26.79
C THR A 356 -14.42 -4.29 25.85
N ARG A 357 -14.09 -5.58 25.84
CA ARG A 357 -13.02 -6.10 24.98
C ARG A 357 -13.49 -7.27 24.15
N ARG A 358 -13.01 -7.33 22.92
CA ARG A 358 -13.14 -8.53 22.10
C ARG A 358 -12.21 -9.60 22.63
N LEU A 359 -12.77 -10.76 22.99
CA LEU A 359 -12.02 -11.88 23.53
C LEU A 359 -11.64 -12.87 22.43
N LEU A 360 -12.63 -13.26 21.63
CA LEU A 360 -12.47 -14.29 20.61
C LEU A 360 -13.24 -13.87 19.36
N THR A 361 -12.60 -14.11 18.21
CA THR A 361 -13.25 -14.07 16.90
C THR A 361 -13.07 -15.40 16.20
N SER A 362 -14.06 -15.86 15.47
CA SER A 362 -13.87 -16.94 14.53
C SER A 362 -14.56 -16.63 13.21
N LYS A 363 -13.90 -16.93 12.10
CA LYS A 363 -14.46 -16.74 10.76
C LYS A 363 -14.23 -18.00 9.94
N HIS A 364 -15.31 -18.48 9.33
CA HIS A 364 -15.32 -19.69 8.50
C HIS A 364 -15.91 -19.34 7.14
N ASN A 365 -15.24 -19.78 6.06
CA ASN A 365 -15.70 -19.55 4.70
C ASN A 365 -15.58 -20.86 3.91
N VAL A 366 -16.60 -21.13 3.11
CA VAL A 366 -16.63 -22.24 2.15
C VAL A 366 -17.53 -21.84 0.99
N SER A 367 -17.27 -22.35 -0.20
CA SER A 367 -18.10 -22.13 -1.36
C SER A 367 -18.26 -23.41 -2.18
N TYR A 368 -19.35 -23.45 -2.94
CA TYR A 368 -19.67 -24.51 -3.88
C TYR A 368 -19.93 -23.90 -5.25
N ASN A 369 -19.19 -24.33 -6.27
CA ASN A 369 -19.38 -23.91 -7.65
C ASN A 369 -20.13 -25.01 -8.43
N PHE A 370 -21.34 -24.70 -8.89
CA PHE A 370 -22.17 -25.63 -9.65
C PHE A 370 -21.69 -25.80 -11.08
N ALA A 371 -21.03 -24.79 -11.65
CA ALA A 371 -20.55 -24.79 -13.03
C ALA A 371 -19.19 -25.45 -13.20
N ALA A 372 -18.52 -25.83 -12.13
CA ALA A 372 -17.23 -26.51 -12.23
C ALA A 372 -17.41 -27.96 -12.74
N ASP A 373 -16.54 -28.40 -13.66
CA ASP A 373 -16.55 -29.79 -14.17
C ASP A 373 -16.18 -30.80 -13.07
N SER A 374 -15.34 -30.38 -12.12
CA SER A 374 -14.88 -31.19 -11.00
C SER A 374 -14.49 -30.29 -9.81
N LEU A 375 -14.33 -30.88 -8.63
CA LEU A 375 -13.90 -30.17 -7.42
C LEU A 375 -14.81 -28.97 -7.06
N HIS A 376 -16.13 -29.19 -7.07
CA HIS A 376 -17.14 -28.14 -6.84
C HIS A 376 -16.97 -27.37 -5.53
N TRP A 377 -16.49 -28.02 -4.46
CA TRP A 377 -16.27 -27.38 -3.16
C TRP A 377 -14.92 -26.65 -3.11
N SER A 378 -14.92 -25.43 -2.62
CA SER A 378 -13.68 -24.79 -2.18
C SER A 378 -13.15 -25.43 -0.89
N ASP A 379 -11.90 -25.13 -0.55
CA ASP A 379 -11.38 -25.44 0.78
C ASP A 379 -12.16 -24.65 1.85
N ILE A 380 -12.41 -25.26 3.00
CA ILE A 380 -12.92 -24.56 4.18
C ILE A 380 -11.75 -23.78 4.78
N SER A 381 -11.81 -22.47 4.78
CA SER A 381 -10.86 -21.63 5.48
C SER A 381 -11.43 -21.14 6.80
N SER A 382 -10.70 -21.39 7.89
CA SER A 382 -11.10 -20.96 9.23
C SER A 382 -10.00 -20.13 9.87
N THR A 383 -10.39 -19.03 10.48
CA THR A 383 -9.49 -18.14 11.22
C THR A 383 -10.08 -17.92 12.60
N PHE A 384 -9.26 -18.13 13.63
CA PHE A 384 -9.60 -17.90 15.03
C PHE A 384 -8.64 -16.83 15.56
N GLY A 385 -9.17 -15.77 16.12
CA GLY A 385 -8.41 -14.69 16.77
C GLY A 385 -8.74 -14.66 18.25
N LEU A 386 -7.74 -14.78 19.11
CA LEU A 386 -7.86 -14.66 20.55
C LEU A 386 -7.11 -13.42 21.03
N GLN A 387 -7.80 -12.51 21.69
CA GLN A 387 -7.22 -11.29 22.25
C GLN A 387 -7.36 -11.29 23.76
N ILE A 388 -6.35 -11.79 24.47
CA ILE A 388 -6.37 -11.91 25.93
C ILE A 388 -6.09 -10.56 26.59
N PHE A 389 -5.19 -9.76 26.03
CA PHE A 389 -4.82 -8.42 26.48
C PHE A 389 -4.93 -7.42 25.34
N LYS A 390 -4.98 -6.13 25.64
CA LYS A 390 -5.19 -5.06 24.65
C LYS A 390 -4.25 -5.16 23.42
N ASP A 391 -3.01 -5.58 23.64
CA ASP A 391 -1.96 -5.62 22.62
C ASP A 391 -1.45 -7.04 22.34
N TYR A 392 -2.22 -8.06 22.72
CA TYR A 392 -1.82 -9.45 22.54
C TYR A 392 -2.84 -10.18 21.66
N ILE A 393 -2.44 -10.48 20.44
CA ILE A 393 -3.29 -11.15 19.45
C ILE A 393 -2.65 -12.49 19.10
N PHE A 394 -3.38 -13.56 19.34
CA PHE A 394 -3.04 -14.90 18.89
C PHE A 394 -4.05 -15.32 17.82
N THR A 395 -3.56 -15.64 16.64
CA THR A 395 -4.40 -16.03 15.51
C THR A 395 -4.04 -17.43 15.06
N VAL A 396 -5.04 -18.29 14.93
CA VAL A 396 -4.91 -19.63 14.34
C VAL A 396 -5.65 -19.64 13.01
N ARG A 397 -5.01 -20.17 11.98
CA ARG A 397 -5.62 -20.39 10.67
C ARG A 397 -5.59 -21.85 10.33
N THR A 398 -6.68 -22.36 9.77
CA THR A 398 -6.75 -23.72 9.25
C THR A 398 -7.41 -23.73 7.90
N ARG A 399 -6.97 -24.64 7.05
CA ARG A 399 -7.58 -24.90 5.75
C ARG A 399 -7.81 -26.40 5.60
N HIS A 400 -9.04 -26.78 5.26
CA HIS A 400 -9.44 -28.15 5.07
C HIS A 400 -9.98 -28.33 3.65
N SER A 401 -9.59 -29.41 2.98
CA SER A 401 -10.09 -29.77 1.65
C SER A 401 -11.09 -30.89 1.73
N PHE A 402 -12.14 -30.78 0.92
CA PHE A 402 -13.07 -31.90 0.67
C PHE A 402 -12.51 -32.97 -0.28
N TYR A 403 -11.29 -32.81 -0.77
CA TYR A 403 -10.66 -33.64 -1.76
C TYR A 403 -9.25 -34.06 -1.35
N HIS A 404 -8.84 -35.27 -1.78
CA HIS A 404 -7.46 -35.72 -1.64
C HIS A 404 -6.56 -35.03 -2.65
N LYS A 405 -6.10 -33.81 -2.36
CA LYS A 405 -5.30 -32.96 -3.29
C LYS A 405 -3.99 -33.60 -3.79
N TYR A 406 -3.48 -34.60 -3.11
CA TYR A 406 -2.18 -35.22 -3.41
C TYR A 406 -2.34 -36.71 -3.83
N SER A 407 -3.52 -37.08 -4.27
CA SER A 407 -3.79 -38.38 -4.92
C SER A 407 -3.86 -38.18 -6.44
N ASP A 408 -3.48 -39.18 -7.20
CA ASP A 408 -3.61 -39.18 -8.66
C ASP A 408 -5.07 -39.06 -9.12
N ASP A 409 -6.00 -39.41 -8.21
CA ASP A 409 -7.44 -39.22 -8.38
C ASP A 409 -7.98 -38.39 -7.21
N PRO A 410 -8.39 -37.11 -7.43
CA PRO A 410 -8.90 -36.25 -6.38
C PRO A 410 -10.32 -36.63 -5.94
N LEU A 411 -10.47 -37.78 -5.32
CA LEU A 411 -11.75 -38.25 -4.82
C LEU A 411 -12.24 -37.39 -3.65
N LYS A 412 -13.56 -37.17 -3.64
CA LYS A 412 -14.24 -36.48 -2.55
C LYS A 412 -14.17 -37.29 -1.27
N VAL A 413 -13.74 -36.68 -0.19
CA VAL A 413 -13.69 -37.28 1.15
C VAL A 413 -14.96 -37.03 1.95
N ARG A 414 -15.30 -37.91 2.88
CA ARG A 414 -16.46 -37.72 3.77
C ARG A 414 -16.22 -36.67 4.83
N ILE A 415 -14.98 -36.55 5.31
CA ILE A 415 -14.56 -35.56 6.32
C ILE A 415 -13.47 -34.71 5.68
N PRO A 416 -13.60 -33.39 5.68
CA PRO A 416 -12.56 -32.51 5.11
C PRO A 416 -11.21 -32.76 5.74
N GLU A 417 -10.18 -32.92 4.90
CA GLU A 417 -8.81 -33.17 5.33
C GLU A 417 -8.08 -31.84 5.60
N LEU A 418 -7.35 -31.78 6.69
CA LEU A 418 -6.47 -30.66 6.99
C LEU A 418 -5.33 -30.60 5.95
N ILE A 419 -5.24 -29.52 5.23
CA ILE A 419 -4.20 -29.29 4.21
C ILE A 419 -3.22 -28.18 4.58
N GLU A 420 -3.63 -27.29 5.46
CA GLU A 420 -2.77 -26.21 5.94
C GLU A 420 -3.26 -25.78 7.32
N TRP A 421 -2.34 -25.54 8.21
CA TRP A 421 -2.62 -24.90 9.49
C TRP A 421 -1.46 -24.01 9.90
N GLY A 422 -1.75 -23.03 10.69
CA GLY A 422 -0.71 -22.13 11.19
C GLY A 422 -1.24 -21.27 12.31
N TYR A 423 -0.32 -20.65 12.99
CA TYR A 423 -0.64 -19.66 14.01
C TYR A 423 0.33 -18.49 13.98
N ASP A 424 -0.22 -17.33 14.30
CA ASP A 424 0.54 -16.10 14.45
C ASP A 424 0.41 -15.62 15.89
N LEU A 425 1.53 -15.27 16.44
CA LEU A 425 1.65 -14.63 17.74
C LEU A 425 2.33 -13.28 17.53
N SER A 426 1.60 -12.21 17.82
CA SER A 426 2.18 -10.87 17.79
C SER A 426 1.96 -10.17 19.13
N LYS A 427 2.99 -9.48 19.58
CA LYS A 427 2.94 -8.67 20.79
C LYS A 427 3.67 -7.36 20.56
N SER A 428 2.98 -6.27 20.79
CA SER A 428 3.56 -4.94 20.80
C SER A 428 3.52 -4.38 22.21
N PHE A 429 4.65 -3.88 22.66
CA PHE A 429 4.79 -3.15 23.90
C PHE A 429 5.20 -1.74 23.56
N ASN A 430 4.44 -0.76 24.02
CA ASN A 430 4.74 0.64 23.80
C ASN A 430 4.76 1.36 25.16
N TRP A 431 5.87 2.00 25.42
CA TRP A 431 6.08 2.82 26.61
C TRP A 431 6.38 4.23 26.16
N ASN A 432 5.87 5.18 26.87
CA ASN A 432 6.18 6.59 26.69
C ASN A 432 6.19 7.28 28.04
N GLY A 433 6.90 8.36 28.13
CA GLY A 433 6.98 9.15 29.35
C GLY A 433 7.65 10.49 29.10
N SER A 434 7.57 11.33 30.08
CA SER A 434 8.28 12.60 30.14
C SER A 434 9.06 12.67 31.45
N PHE A 435 10.27 13.18 31.38
CA PHE A 435 11.10 13.46 32.55
C PHE A 435 11.21 14.98 32.73
N ASN A 436 10.81 15.46 33.89
CA ASN A 436 11.12 16.82 34.32
C ASN A 436 12.41 16.75 35.16
N ALA A 437 13.56 16.86 34.52
CA ALA A 437 14.81 17.03 35.25
C ALA A 437 14.91 18.49 35.67
N GLY A 438 14.66 18.75 36.93
CA GLY A 438 14.94 20.04 37.56
C GLY A 438 16.46 20.24 37.62
N LEU A 439 17.06 20.77 36.57
CA LEU A 439 18.42 21.28 36.61
C LEU A 439 18.44 22.67 37.27
N PRO A 440 19.48 23.03 38.02
CA PRO A 440 19.56 24.31 38.71
C PRO A 440 19.34 25.49 37.74
N SER A 441 18.62 26.47 38.22
CA SER A 441 18.07 27.63 37.47
C SER A 441 19.05 28.53 36.72
N GLN A 442 20.32 28.19 36.63
CA GLN A 442 21.34 28.97 35.93
C GLN A 442 21.60 28.55 34.48
N MET A 443 20.98 27.47 33.99
CA MET A 443 21.16 26.96 32.63
C MET A 443 19.89 26.96 31.75
N GLY A 444 18.93 27.79 32.07
CA GLY A 444 17.66 27.83 31.33
C GLY A 444 16.75 26.63 31.67
N LYS A 445 15.45 26.82 31.53
CA LYS A 445 14.45 25.74 31.68
C LYS A 445 14.66 24.72 30.57
N TYR A 446 15.35 23.63 30.84
CA TYR A 446 15.33 22.47 29.98
C TYR A 446 14.08 21.66 30.29
N GLU A 447 13.07 21.80 29.51
CA GLU A 447 11.95 20.87 29.51
C GLU A 447 12.42 19.60 28.82
N MET A 448 12.80 18.60 29.59
CA MET A 448 13.05 17.25 29.06
C MET A 448 11.71 16.62 28.74
N ASN A 449 11.36 16.66 27.48
CA ASN A 449 10.08 16.13 27.04
C ASN A 449 10.33 14.89 26.17
N ASN A 450 9.58 13.87 26.48
CA ASN A 450 9.23 12.70 25.69
C ASN A 450 10.36 11.71 25.38
N TRP A 451 10.24 10.58 25.98
CA TRP A 451 10.83 9.35 25.49
C TRP A 451 9.72 8.38 25.08
N SER A 452 9.99 7.57 24.09
CA SER A 452 9.16 6.42 23.75
C SER A 452 10.03 5.20 23.50
N ALA A 453 9.52 4.04 23.85
CA ALA A 453 10.15 2.77 23.51
C ALA A 453 9.06 1.82 23.03
N GLY A 454 9.30 1.20 21.89
CA GLY A 454 8.46 0.17 21.32
C GLY A 454 9.24 -1.13 21.19
N PHE A 455 8.62 -2.22 21.53
CA PHE A 455 9.09 -3.57 21.28
C PHE A 455 7.98 -4.35 20.61
N ASP A 456 8.23 -4.83 19.41
CA ASP A 456 7.32 -5.67 18.67
C ASP A 456 7.94 -7.07 18.54
N TYR A 457 7.19 -8.06 18.89
CA TYR A 457 7.54 -9.45 18.72
C TYR A 457 6.54 -10.12 17.79
N ARG A 458 7.03 -10.85 16.80
CA ARG A 458 6.20 -11.59 15.86
C ARG A 458 6.76 -12.98 15.66
N TYR A 459 5.90 -13.94 15.84
CA TYR A 459 6.15 -15.34 15.50
C TYR A 459 5.02 -15.82 14.61
N SER A 460 5.34 -16.40 13.46
CA SER A 460 4.38 -17.02 12.55
C SER A 460 4.87 -18.41 12.22
N PHE A 461 4.01 -19.37 12.39
CA PHE A 461 4.20 -20.75 12.01
C PHE A 461 3.15 -21.15 10.99
N THR A 462 3.55 -21.76 9.90
CA THR A 462 2.65 -22.32 8.89
C THR A 462 3.13 -23.72 8.52
N SER A 463 2.24 -24.67 8.56
CA SER A 463 2.48 -26.07 8.16
C SER A 463 1.54 -26.39 7.02
N LYS A 464 2.10 -26.62 5.83
CA LYS A 464 1.35 -26.87 4.60
C LYS A 464 1.64 -28.26 4.08
N ARG A 465 0.58 -28.98 3.76
CA ARG A 465 0.68 -30.30 3.16
C ARG A 465 1.22 -30.20 1.73
N VAL A 466 2.30 -30.91 1.44
CA VAL A 466 2.96 -30.94 0.12
C VAL A 466 2.93 -32.32 -0.52
N GLY A 467 2.38 -33.34 0.17
CA GLY A 467 2.27 -34.71 -0.30
C GLY A 467 1.24 -35.50 0.51
N LYS A 468 1.12 -36.82 0.26
CA LYS A 468 0.11 -37.67 0.94
C LYS A 468 0.17 -37.57 2.46
N GLU A 469 1.37 -37.56 3.03
CA GLU A 469 1.60 -37.48 4.49
C GLU A 469 2.69 -36.43 4.84
N LEU A 470 3.21 -35.72 3.85
CA LEU A 470 4.29 -34.78 4.04
C LEU A 470 3.75 -33.35 4.24
N PHE A 471 4.10 -32.75 5.37
CA PHE A 471 3.90 -31.35 5.64
C PHE A 471 5.23 -30.63 5.58
N LYS A 472 5.22 -29.43 5.00
CA LYS A 472 6.35 -28.50 4.99
C LYS A 472 6.03 -27.37 5.93
N ASP A 473 6.89 -27.20 6.90
CA ASP A 473 6.79 -26.14 7.89
C ASP A 473 7.55 -24.91 7.43
N ASP A 474 6.98 -23.74 7.65
CA ASP A 474 7.58 -22.45 7.45
C ASP A 474 7.42 -21.63 8.74
N ILE A 475 8.54 -21.10 9.21
CA ILE A 475 8.60 -20.34 10.45
C ILE A 475 9.16 -18.97 10.12
N SER A 476 8.46 -17.93 10.53
CA SER A 476 8.94 -16.55 10.52
C SER A 476 8.99 -16.04 11.96
N HIS A 477 10.18 -15.73 12.43
CA HIS A 477 10.39 -15.30 13.80
C HIS A 477 11.26 -14.05 13.84
N SER A 478 10.68 -12.94 14.28
CA SER A 478 11.36 -11.65 14.30
C SER A 478 10.94 -10.80 15.49
N SER A 479 11.83 -9.91 15.89
CA SER A 479 11.50 -8.82 16.81
C SER A 479 12.04 -7.50 16.28
N SER A 480 11.38 -6.40 16.63
CA SER A 480 11.84 -5.05 16.38
C SER A 480 11.80 -4.22 17.66
N ILE A 481 12.78 -3.37 17.81
CA ILE A 481 12.84 -2.39 18.89
C ILE A 481 12.92 -1.02 18.24
N SER A 482 12.12 -0.11 18.72
CA SER A 482 12.21 1.32 18.40
C SER A 482 12.27 2.12 19.70
N ALA A 483 13.15 3.07 19.77
CA ALA A 483 13.24 3.97 20.90
C ALA A 483 13.50 5.39 20.40
N THR A 484 12.81 6.35 20.99
CA THR A 484 13.09 7.77 20.79
C THR A 484 13.37 8.40 22.13
N PHE A 485 14.32 9.30 22.17
CA PHE A 485 14.71 10.00 23.36
C PHE A 485 15.05 11.44 23.01
N GLN A 486 14.39 12.37 23.66
CA GLN A 486 14.60 13.80 23.48
C GLN A 486 15.11 14.42 24.79
N PRO A 487 16.43 14.36 25.03
CA PRO A 487 17.01 14.82 26.30
C PRO A 487 16.86 16.34 26.51
N THR A 488 16.77 17.10 25.44
CA THR A 488 16.50 18.55 25.48
C THR A 488 15.68 18.93 24.26
N THR A 489 15.13 20.14 24.24
CA THR A 489 14.38 20.69 23.08
C THR A 489 15.20 20.69 21.79
N ASN A 490 16.53 20.66 21.90
CA ASN A 490 17.45 20.77 20.77
C ASN A 490 18.12 19.43 20.40
N TRP A 491 17.92 18.36 21.15
CA TRP A 491 18.43 17.05 20.87
C TRP A 491 17.30 16.05 20.67
N ALA A 492 17.36 15.31 19.59
CA ALA A 492 16.54 14.14 19.38
C ALA A 492 17.43 12.96 19.01
N MET A 493 17.14 11.82 19.61
CA MET A 493 17.84 10.57 19.38
C MET A 493 16.81 9.51 19.05
N SER A 494 17.09 8.68 18.08
CA SER A 494 16.30 7.50 17.80
C SER A 494 17.17 6.28 17.63
N TYR A 495 16.60 5.16 17.99
CA TYR A 495 17.17 3.85 17.79
C TYR A 495 16.12 2.93 17.21
N SER A 496 16.45 2.23 16.15
CA SER A 496 15.60 1.19 15.59
C SER A 496 16.44 -0.03 15.23
N THR A 497 15.88 -1.19 15.50
CA THR A 497 16.50 -2.46 15.13
C THR A 497 15.45 -3.51 14.82
N ARG A 498 15.79 -4.42 13.93
CA ARG A 498 15.03 -5.61 13.63
C ARG A 498 15.94 -6.82 13.64
N TYR A 499 15.59 -7.81 14.44
CA TYR A 499 16.30 -9.07 14.53
C TYR A 499 15.49 -10.19 13.90
N ASN A 500 16.10 -10.96 13.03
CA ASN A 500 15.53 -12.15 12.43
C ASN A 500 16.13 -13.39 13.13
N TYR A 501 15.29 -14.07 13.92
CA TYR A 501 15.71 -15.25 14.67
C TYR A 501 15.97 -16.48 13.79
N ASN A 502 15.31 -16.55 12.60
CA ASN A 502 15.53 -17.65 11.66
C ASN A 502 16.94 -17.59 11.04
N GLU A 503 17.41 -16.39 10.77
CA GLU A 503 18.73 -16.14 10.22
C GLU A 503 19.80 -15.88 11.29
N GLY A 504 19.37 -15.68 12.54
CA GLY A 504 20.27 -15.38 13.67
C GLY A 504 21.00 -14.06 13.55
N ARG A 505 20.46 -13.09 12.80
CA ARG A 505 21.12 -11.81 12.52
C ARG A 505 20.21 -10.60 12.65
N PHE A 506 20.82 -9.44 12.84
CA PHE A 506 20.14 -8.16 12.69
C PHE A 506 19.91 -7.87 11.21
N VAL A 507 18.65 -7.57 10.85
CA VAL A 507 18.29 -7.13 9.49
C VAL A 507 18.57 -5.65 9.32
N SER A 508 18.34 -4.88 10.38
CA SER A 508 18.64 -3.45 10.43
C SER A 508 19.02 -3.08 11.86
N HIS A 509 19.90 -2.12 12.00
CA HIS A 509 20.38 -1.63 13.29
C HIS A 509 20.83 -0.19 13.10
N THR A 510 19.98 0.77 13.46
CA THR A 510 20.20 2.17 13.11
C THR A 510 20.08 3.07 14.34
N PHE A 511 21.05 3.94 14.51
CA PHE A 511 21.06 5.04 15.47
C PHE A 511 20.98 6.35 14.71
N THR A 512 20.11 7.25 15.16
CA THR A 512 20.02 8.60 14.62
C THR A 512 20.17 9.60 15.76
N PHE A 513 20.96 10.63 15.53
CA PHE A 513 21.21 11.72 16.47
C PHE A 513 21.00 13.03 15.75
N ASP A 514 19.99 13.77 16.17
CA ASP A 514 19.64 15.07 15.61
C ASP A 514 19.91 16.15 16.66
N ARG A 515 20.57 17.22 16.24
CA ARG A 515 20.78 18.39 17.09
C ARG A 515 20.46 19.66 16.36
N THR A 516 19.50 20.42 16.90
CA THR A 516 19.17 21.74 16.42
C THR A 516 19.89 22.79 17.24
N LEU A 517 20.71 23.59 16.59
CA LEU A 517 21.34 24.80 17.14
C LEU A 517 20.58 26.00 16.62
N HIS A 518 20.88 27.21 17.12
CA HIS A 518 20.12 28.42 16.77
C HIS A 518 19.91 28.61 15.25
N CYS A 519 20.93 28.39 14.44
CA CYS A 519 20.87 28.56 12.98
C CYS A 519 21.30 27.29 12.22
N TRP A 520 21.75 26.25 12.91
CA TRP A 520 22.32 25.06 12.31
C TRP A 520 21.60 23.80 12.81
N LYS A 521 21.53 22.79 11.96
CA LYS A 521 21.11 21.45 12.33
C LYS A 521 22.22 20.46 12.03
N LEU A 522 22.43 19.51 12.94
CA LEU A 522 23.29 18.36 12.78
C LEU A 522 22.41 17.12 12.76
N ASP A 523 22.55 16.32 11.72
CA ASP A 523 21.91 15.01 11.57
C ASP A 523 23.04 13.97 11.43
N PHE A 524 23.07 13.01 12.34
CA PHE A 524 24.02 11.90 12.31
C PHE A 524 23.27 10.58 12.34
N THR A 525 23.52 9.73 11.36
CA THR A 525 22.97 8.38 11.29
C THR A 525 24.10 7.37 11.26
N TRP A 526 23.96 6.32 12.05
CA TRP A 526 24.92 5.23 12.12
C TRP A 526 24.21 3.88 12.06
N THR A 527 24.57 3.07 11.08
CA THR A 527 24.07 1.72 10.87
C THR A 527 25.24 0.74 10.97
N PRO A 528 25.56 0.22 12.16
CA PRO A 528 26.74 -0.61 12.37
C PRO A 528 26.70 -1.96 11.68
N THR A 529 25.49 -2.48 11.32
CA THR A 529 25.31 -3.80 10.72
C THR A 529 24.13 -3.80 9.75
N GLY A 530 24.19 -4.65 8.73
CA GLY A 530 23.17 -4.83 7.72
C GLY A 530 23.68 -4.52 6.31
N PRO A 531 22.85 -4.74 5.27
CA PRO A 531 23.25 -4.55 3.87
C PRO A 531 23.69 -3.13 3.50
N ALA A 532 23.35 -2.15 4.34
CA ALA A 532 23.73 -0.74 4.19
C ALA A 532 24.42 -0.26 5.46
N SER A 533 25.42 -1.03 5.94
CA SER A 533 26.23 -0.61 7.09
C SER A 533 27.04 0.62 6.75
N GLY A 534 27.20 1.51 7.72
CA GLY A 534 27.90 2.77 7.51
C GLY A 534 27.45 3.87 8.45
N TRP A 535 27.91 5.06 8.18
CA TRP A 535 27.49 6.26 8.91
C TRP A 535 27.39 7.46 7.97
N SER A 536 26.53 8.39 8.32
CA SER A 536 26.39 9.66 7.64
C SER A 536 26.26 10.79 8.64
N LEU A 537 26.90 11.91 8.35
CA LEU A 537 26.84 13.14 9.12
C LEU A 537 26.49 14.29 8.17
N ALA A 538 25.45 15.04 8.50
CA ALA A 538 25.12 16.27 7.81
C ALA A 538 25.04 17.42 8.81
N ILE A 539 25.70 18.52 8.53
CA ILE A 539 25.60 19.78 9.29
C ILE A 539 25.20 20.87 8.31
N TYR A 540 24.05 21.49 8.52
CA TYR A 540 23.49 22.46 7.58
C TYR A 540 22.82 23.64 8.28
N VAL A 541 22.68 24.75 7.55
CA VAL A 541 21.99 25.97 8.03
C VAL A 541 20.49 25.76 7.88
N LEU A 542 19.72 25.97 8.95
CA LEU A 542 18.26 25.75 8.97
C LEU A 542 17.51 26.56 7.92
N ASP A 543 17.88 27.83 7.74
CA ASP A 543 17.24 28.71 6.77
C ASP A 543 17.75 28.53 5.32
N LEU A 544 18.91 27.87 5.18
CA LEU A 544 19.58 27.62 3.91
C LEU A 544 20.17 26.20 3.91
N PRO A 545 19.34 25.15 3.83
CA PRO A 545 19.78 23.76 3.97
C PRO A 545 20.74 23.28 2.87
N ASP A 546 20.93 24.09 1.84
CA ASP A 546 21.92 23.85 0.79
C ASP A 546 23.35 24.20 1.24
N ILE A 547 23.49 25.01 2.29
CA ILE A 547 24.79 25.27 2.94
C ILE A 547 24.98 24.15 3.96
N LYS A 548 25.63 23.06 3.51
CA LYS A 548 25.83 21.87 4.32
C LYS A 548 27.24 21.29 4.17
N ILE A 549 27.70 20.65 5.22
CA ILE A 549 28.86 19.77 5.23
C ILE A 549 28.32 18.36 5.40
N ASN A 550 28.64 17.49 4.48
CA ASN A 550 28.29 16.07 4.55
C ASN A 550 29.59 15.26 4.69
N ALA A 551 29.55 14.25 5.51
CA ALA A 551 30.56 13.22 5.63
C ALA A 551 29.88 11.87 5.87
N GLY A 552 30.43 10.80 5.33
CA GLY A 552 29.87 9.48 5.53
C GLY A 552 30.73 8.40 4.89
N SER A 553 30.51 7.17 5.29
CA SER A 553 30.98 5.98 4.58
C SER A 553 29.87 4.93 4.62
N THR A 554 29.70 4.21 3.52
CA THR A 554 28.80 3.05 3.43
C THR A 554 29.63 1.87 2.96
N ASP A 555 29.61 0.79 3.75
CA ASP A 555 30.16 -0.48 3.34
C ASP A 555 29.03 -1.29 2.72
N LEU A 556 29.12 -1.53 1.42
CA LEU A 556 28.17 -2.41 0.70
C LEU A 556 28.75 -3.83 0.76
N GLU A 557 28.09 -4.74 1.52
CA GLU A 557 28.38 -6.18 1.47
C GLU A 557 27.67 -6.86 0.29
#